data_c6e2b9463ccdc4c21af6f5f329464301
#
_entry.id   c6e2b9463ccdc4c21af6f5f329464301
#
_cell.length_a   1.000
_cell.length_b   1.000
_cell.length_c   1.000
_cell.angle_alpha   90.00
_cell.angle_beta   90.00
_cell.angle_gamma   90.00
#
_symmetry.space_group_name_H-M   'P 1'
#
loop_
_entity.id
_entity.type
_entity.pdbx_description
1 polymer ?
#
loop_
_entity_poly.entity_id
_entity_poly.type
_entity_poly.pdbx_seq_one_letter_code
_entity_poly.pdbx_strand_id
1 'polypeptide(L)'
;MRKLLFGAFALSMLAACNAGEDHLLNQEQTDDLTSGNSVTQRVCPSEDIRKEALANNPDLMARFVDNESKTEKFIEDLKLGRVLADGTVEIPVVVNVLYRTAAENISDAQIASQIATLNNDFGGTNSDVSKIPSEFASVAAGDTKIKFRLDRVIRKSTTVRSWRTNDAMKKTSSKGQDAYKPANYFNIWVVGDMGGVLGYATFPESAGLWNDGVVIAGKYFGTTANAPYNLGRTATHEVGHYLNLRHIWGDGNCATDYVDDTPTQQDKNFGKPTYPQYDLCGGVNRSIQFMNYMDYVDDAAMYMFSAGQKSRMQAITNASGARSGLRIY
;
A
#
# COMPACT_ATOMS: atom_id res chain seq x y z
N MET A 1 -23.56 -44.49 72.97
CA MET A 1 -24.47 -43.45 72.44
C MET A 1 -23.62 -42.18 72.22
N ARG A 2 -23.10 -41.94 71.03
CA ARG A 2 -22.34 -40.75 70.67
C ARG A 2 -22.92 -40.18 69.38
N LYS A 3 -23.43 -38.99 69.47
CA LYS A 3 -24.01 -38.24 68.39
C LYS A 3 -22.86 -37.66 67.55
N LEU A 4 -22.84 -37.96 66.26
CA LEU A 4 -21.94 -37.31 65.25
C LEU A 4 -22.70 -36.15 64.64
N LEU A 5 -22.13 -34.95 64.75
CA LEU A 5 -22.53 -33.73 64.06
C LEU A 5 -21.87 -33.75 62.67
N PHE A 6 -22.67 -33.67 61.63
CA PHE A 6 -22.18 -33.38 60.27
C PHE A 6 -22.10 -31.90 60.07
N GLY A 7 -20.86 -31.39 59.88
CA GLY A 7 -20.62 -30.04 59.43
C GLY A 7 -20.59 -29.99 57.91
N ALA A 8 -21.48 -29.22 57.33
CA ALA A 8 -21.48 -28.96 55.89
C ALA A 8 -20.41 -27.90 55.55
N PHE A 9 -19.41 -28.32 54.77
CA PHE A 9 -18.45 -27.41 54.17
C PHE A 9 -18.98 -26.96 52.81
N ALA A 10 -19.36 -25.68 52.68
CA ALA A 10 -19.69 -25.08 51.41
C ALA A 10 -18.41 -24.73 50.65
N LEU A 11 -18.14 -25.46 49.59
CA LEU A 11 -17.02 -25.16 48.66
C LEU A 11 -17.48 -24.13 47.65
N SER A 12 -17.09 -22.88 47.84
CA SER A 12 -17.26 -21.81 46.84
C SER A 12 -16.22 -21.99 45.71
N MET A 13 -16.69 -22.49 44.57
CA MET A 13 -15.91 -22.47 43.34
C MET A 13 -15.88 -21.02 42.80
N LEU A 14 -14.73 -20.39 42.89
CA LEU A 14 -14.41 -19.20 42.11
C LEU A 14 -14.10 -19.65 40.67
N ALA A 15 -15.06 -19.45 39.78
CA ALA A 15 -14.81 -19.52 38.35
C ALA A 15 -14.04 -18.29 37.94
N ALA A 16 -12.74 -18.42 37.71
CA ALA A 16 -11.96 -17.41 37.02
C ALA A 16 -12.29 -17.49 35.53
N CYS A 17 -13.16 -16.60 35.04
CA CYS A 17 -13.29 -16.33 33.62
C CYS A 17 -12.04 -15.59 33.17
N ASN A 18 -11.20 -16.31 32.42
CA ASN A 18 -10.13 -15.70 31.64
C ASN A 18 -10.80 -15.03 30.43
N ALA A 19 -11.11 -13.74 30.54
CA ALA A 19 -11.53 -12.95 29.40
C ALA A 19 -10.28 -12.67 28.57
N GLY A 20 -10.19 -13.36 27.42
CA GLY A 20 -9.29 -12.94 26.37
C GLY A 20 -9.65 -11.53 25.95
N GLU A 21 -8.71 -10.62 26.01
CA GLU A 21 -8.86 -9.27 25.49
C GLU A 21 -8.91 -9.36 23.96
N ASP A 22 -10.11 -9.39 23.42
CA ASP A 22 -10.38 -9.01 22.04
C ASP A 22 -10.10 -7.50 21.94
N HIS A 23 -8.93 -7.16 21.40
CA HIS A 23 -8.63 -5.81 20.93
C HIS A 23 -9.48 -5.51 19.68
N LEU A 24 -10.78 -5.40 19.85
CA LEU A 24 -11.64 -4.70 18.92
C LEU A 24 -11.28 -3.22 19.01
N LEU A 25 -10.76 -2.68 17.92
CA LEU A 25 -10.54 -1.26 17.71
C LEU A 25 -11.88 -0.50 17.73
N ASN A 26 -12.42 -0.30 18.93
CA ASN A 26 -13.50 0.63 19.21
C ASN A 26 -12.88 1.88 19.82
N GLN A 27 -12.23 2.70 19.00
CA GLN A 27 -12.05 4.11 19.36
C GLN A 27 -13.31 4.86 18.94
N GLU A 28 -14.24 5.03 19.87
CA GLU A 28 -15.11 6.19 19.88
C GLU A 28 -14.21 7.44 20.02
N GLN A 29 -13.78 7.98 18.90
CA GLN A 29 -13.24 9.33 18.86
C GLN A 29 -14.41 10.28 18.66
N THR A 30 -14.86 10.83 19.79
CA THR A 30 -15.82 11.94 19.83
C THR A 30 -15.26 13.13 19.06
N ASP A 31 -16.14 13.72 18.26
CA ASP A 31 -15.96 14.90 17.44
C ASP A 31 -15.24 16.06 18.15
N ASP A 32 -14.04 16.38 17.66
CA ASP A 32 -13.53 17.74 17.63
C ASP A 32 -13.07 18.07 16.20
N LEU A 33 -14.00 18.50 15.36
CA LEU A 33 -13.82 18.77 13.92
C LEU A 33 -13.43 20.22 13.65
N THR A 34 -12.56 20.83 14.48
CA THR A 34 -12.10 22.21 14.26
C THR A 34 -10.61 22.46 14.47
N SER A 35 -9.74 21.54 14.07
CA SER A 35 -8.35 21.91 13.84
C SER A 35 -7.80 21.05 12.70
N GLY A 36 -7.22 21.72 11.69
CA GLY A 36 -6.53 21.07 10.58
C GLY A 36 -5.24 20.36 11.05
N ASN A 37 -5.37 19.28 11.80
CA ASN A 37 -4.24 18.48 12.23
C ASN A 37 -3.59 17.85 11.00
N SER A 38 -2.36 18.27 10.72
CA SER A 38 -1.51 17.59 9.76
C SER A 38 -1.27 16.16 10.26
N VAL A 39 -1.47 15.17 9.40
CA VAL A 39 -1.09 13.78 9.69
C VAL A 39 0.41 13.74 9.92
N THR A 40 0.84 13.28 11.08
CA THR A 40 2.25 13.26 11.49
C THR A 40 2.92 11.92 11.20
N GLN A 41 2.14 10.87 10.94
CA GLN A 41 2.64 9.55 10.61
C GLN A 41 1.84 8.97 9.43
N ARG A 42 2.54 8.26 8.53
CA ARG A 42 1.91 7.55 7.41
C ARG A 42 1.06 6.40 7.95
N VAL A 43 -0.15 6.27 7.40
CA VAL A 43 -1.03 5.13 7.64
C VAL A 43 -1.47 4.60 6.27
N CYS A 44 -1.11 3.35 5.99
CA CYS A 44 -1.54 2.59 4.83
C CYS A 44 -2.20 1.28 5.29
N PRO A 45 -3.53 1.14 5.21
CA PRO A 45 -4.24 -0.06 5.66
C PRO A 45 -4.32 -1.16 4.57
N SER A 46 -3.58 -1.06 3.48
CA SER A 46 -3.70 -1.93 2.30
C SER A 46 -3.55 -3.42 2.65
N GLU A 47 -2.54 -3.78 3.45
CA GLU A 47 -2.34 -5.18 3.88
C GLU A 47 -3.43 -5.67 4.84
N ASP A 48 -3.93 -4.85 5.74
CA ASP A 48 -5.00 -5.24 6.67
C ASP A 48 -6.31 -5.45 5.91
N ILE A 49 -6.67 -4.55 5.00
CA ILE A 49 -7.82 -4.69 4.09
C ILE A 49 -7.69 -5.98 3.26
N ARG A 50 -6.50 -6.24 2.74
CA ARG A 50 -6.20 -7.46 1.99
C ARG A 50 -6.37 -8.71 2.82
N LYS A 51 -5.77 -8.79 4.01
CA LYS A 51 -5.87 -9.93 4.93
C LYS A 51 -7.33 -10.26 5.23
N GLU A 52 -8.14 -9.23 5.54
CA GLU A 52 -9.57 -9.39 5.77
C GLU A 52 -10.30 -9.91 4.53
N ALA A 53 -10.02 -9.34 3.35
CA ALA A 53 -10.65 -9.76 2.09
C ALA A 53 -10.31 -11.20 1.74
N LEU A 54 -9.05 -11.64 1.90
CA LEU A 54 -8.62 -13.02 1.65
C LEU A 54 -9.25 -14.01 2.63
N ALA A 55 -9.36 -13.64 3.91
CA ALA A 55 -9.98 -14.48 4.94
C ALA A 55 -11.47 -14.73 4.67
N ASN A 56 -12.15 -13.77 4.05
CA ASN A 56 -13.60 -13.81 3.83
C ASN A 56 -14.01 -14.20 2.39
N ASN A 57 -13.04 -14.40 1.48
CA ASN A 57 -13.33 -14.69 0.08
C ASN A 57 -12.38 -15.76 -0.50
N PRO A 58 -12.82 -17.02 -0.60
CA PRO A 58 -12.02 -18.12 -1.14
C PRO A 58 -11.53 -17.90 -2.58
N ASP A 59 -12.32 -17.21 -3.42
CA ASP A 59 -11.92 -16.94 -4.81
C ASP A 59 -10.76 -15.95 -4.86
N LEU A 60 -10.76 -14.92 -4.00
CA LEU A 60 -9.61 -14.02 -3.87
C LEU A 60 -8.38 -14.76 -3.34
N MET A 61 -8.56 -15.65 -2.36
CA MET A 61 -7.46 -16.48 -1.86
C MET A 61 -6.87 -17.37 -2.97
N ALA A 62 -7.71 -18.01 -3.79
CA ALA A 62 -7.24 -18.82 -4.92
C ALA A 62 -6.45 -17.97 -5.93
N ARG A 63 -6.93 -16.76 -6.25
CA ARG A 63 -6.22 -15.83 -7.14
C ARG A 63 -4.90 -15.34 -6.54
N PHE A 64 -4.87 -15.10 -5.23
CA PHE A 64 -3.63 -14.75 -4.53
C PHE A 64 -2.59 -15.85 -4.66
N VAL A 65 -2.95 -17.11 -4.38
CA VAL A 65 -2.04 -18.26 -4.49
C VAL A 65 -1.52 -18.43 -5.93
N ASP A 66 -2.39 -18.33 -6.92
CA ASP A 66 -2.01 -18.40 -8.34
C ASP A 66 -1.04 -17.25 -8.73
N ASN A 67 -1.32 -16.03 -8.29
CA ASN A 67 -0.47 -14.87 -8.57
C ASN A 67 0.92 -15.00 -7.94
N GLU A 68 1.02 -15.46 -6.68
CA GLU A 68 2.31 -15.67 -6.03
C GLU A 68 3.10 -16.78 -6.73
N SER A 69 2.46 -17.92 -7.07
CA SER A 69 3.11 -19.00 -7.82
C SER A 69 3.65 -18.54 -9.17
N LYS A 70 2.88 -17.76 -9.92
CA LYS A 70 3.32 -17.17 -11.20
C LYS A 70 4.45 -16.17 -11.01
N THR A 71 4.41 -15.39 -9.94
CA THR A 71 5.45 -14.41 -9.60
C THR A 71 6.77 -15.10 -9.29
N GLU A 72 6.75 -16.12 -8.42
CA GLU A 72 7.94 -16.92 -8.08
C GLU A 72 8.54 -17.57 -9.34
N LYS A 73 7.70 -18.21 -10.15
CA LYS A 73 8.14 -18.84 -11.41
C LYS A 73 8.77 -17.81 -12.37
N PHE A 74 8.18 -16.63 -12.53
CA PHE A 74 8.73 -15.58 -13.38
C PHE A 74 10.12 -15.13 -12.90
N ILE A 75 10.27 -14.91 -11.58
CA ILE A 75 11.53 -14.48 -10.97
C ILE A 75 12.60 -15.56 -11.15
N GLU A 76 12.26 -16.85 -10.97
CA GLU A 76 13.17 -17.94 -11.21
C GLU A 76 13.60 -18.02 -12.69
N ASP A 77 12.65 -17.96 -13.62
CA ASP A 77 12.91 -18.00 -15.05
C ASP A 77 13.75 -16.79 -15.51
N LEU A 78 13.56 -15.60 -14.87
CA LEU A 78 14.39 -14.42 -15.10
C LEU A 78 15.85 -14.65 -14.63
N LYS A 79 16.05 -15.20 -13.41
CA LYS A 79 17.37 -15.55 -12.86
C LYS A 79 18.11 -16.57 -13.75
N LEU A 80 17.37 -17.48 -14.38
CA LEU A 80 17.91 -18.51 -15.28
C LEU A 80 18.07 -18.04 -16.74
N GLY A 81 17.73 -16.79 -17.04
CA GLY A 81 17.78 -16.24 -18.40
C GLY A 81 16.78 -16.85 -19.39
N ARG A 82 15.75 -17.52 -18.89
CA ARG A 82 14.68 -18.16 -19.71
C ARG A 82 13.62 -17.17 -20.15
N VAL A 83 13.45 -16.07 -19.42
CA VAL A 83 12.57 -14.96 -19.75
C VAL A 83 13.44 -13.72 -19.84
N LEU A 84 13.36 -13.01 -20.94
CA LEU A 84 13.94 -11.68 -21.04
C LEU A 84 12.97 -10.70 -20.35
N ALA A 85 13.52 -9.76 -19.58
CA ALA A 85 12.73 -8.64 -19.09
C ALA A 85 12.15 -7.95 -20.32
N ASP A 86 10.82 -8.00 -20.44
CA ASP A 86 10.10 -7.37 -21.54
C ASP A 86 10.41 -5.87 -21.61
N GLY A 87 10.16 -5.27 -22.76
CA GLY A 87 10.30 -3.84 -22.95
C GLY A 87 9.47 -3.03 -21.94
N THR A 88 9.54 -1.71 -22.08
CA THR A 88 8.77 -0.80 -21.21
C THR A 88 7.27 -1.08 -21.32
N VAL A 89 6.62 -1.26 -20.16
CA VAL A 89 5.17 -1.37 -20.05
C VAL A 89 4.62 0.02 -19.77
N GLU A 90 3.76 0.52 -20.66
CA GLU A 90 3.01 1.76 -20.43
C GLU A 90 1.61 1.43 -19.90
N ILE A 91 1.31 1.91 -18.70
CA ILE A 91 0.03 1.71 -18.00
C ILE A 91 -0.87 2.93 -18.19
N PRO A 92 -2.05 2.79 -18.82
CA PRO A 92 -3.01 3.88 -18.97
C PRO A 92 -3.73 4.15 -17.65
N VAL A 93 -3.66 5.38 -17.17
CA VAL A 93 -4.20 5.83 -15.88
C VAL A 93 -5.49 6.61 -16.06
N VAL A 94 -6.51 6.25 -15.29
CA VAL A 94 -7.74 7.02 -15.13
C VAL A 94 -7.77 7.60 -13.72
N VAL A 95 -7.87 8.93 -13.60
CA VAL A 95 -7.97 9.62 -12.32
C VAL A 95 -9.41 10.03 -12.07
N ASN A 96 -10.02 9.44 -11.04
CA ASN A 96 -11.40 9.72 -10.61
C ASN A 96 -11.36 10.72 -9.45
N VAL A 97 -11.63 11.99 -9.70
CA VAL A 97 -11.65 13.05 -8.69
C VAL A 97 -13.05 13.18 -8.11
N LEU A 98 -13.20 12.83 -6.81
CA LEU A 98 -14.45 12.98 -6.06
C LEU A 98 -14.33 14.20 -5.16
N TYR A 99 -15.16 15.20 -5.38
CA TYR A 99 -15.04 16.48 -4.67
C TYR A 99 -16.40 16.96 -4.14
N ARG A 100 -16.40 17.52 -2.95
CA ARG A 100 -17.55 18.19 -2.32
C ARG A 100 -17.41 19.72 -2.41
N THR A 101 -16.19 20.21 -2.35
CA THR A 101 -15.85 21.62 -2.42
C THR A 101 -14.92 21.91 -3.59
N ALA A 102 -14.79 23.18 -3.97
CA ALA A 102 -13.86 23.58 -5.02
C ALA A 102 -12.41 23.24 -4.66
N ALA A 103 -12.03 23.30 -3.39
CA ALA A 103 -10.68 22.94 -2.92
C ALA A 103 -10.37 21.45 -3.06
N GLU A 104 -11.37 20.57 -2.95
CA GLU A 104 -11.22 19.14 -3.16
C GLU A 104 -11.15 18.75 -4.65
N ASN A 105 -11.60 19.65 -5.55
CA ASN A 105 -11.51 19.46 -7.00
C ASN A 105 -10.11 19.85 -7.50
N ILE A 106 -9.14 18.98 -7.19
CA ILE A 106 -7.72 19.21 -7.50
C ILE A 106 -7.49 19.57 -8.95
N SER A 107 -6.49 20.42 -9.21
CA SER A 107 -6.19 20.94 -10.57
C SER A 107 -5.58 19.87 -11.48
N ASP A 108 -5.68 20.09 -12.80
CA ASP A 108 -4.98 19.24 -13.78
C ASP A 108 -3.45 19.32 -13.62
N ALA A 109 -2.93 20.47 -13.18
CA ALA A 109 -1.49 20.62 -12.87
C ALA A 109 -1.07 19.72 -11.71
N GLN A 110 -1.91 19.59 -10.66
CA GLN A 110 -1.63 18.67 -9.55
C GLN A 110 -1.70 17.22 -10.02
N ILE A 111 -2.65 16.85 -10.87
CA ILE A 111 -2.73 15.51 -11.48
C ILE A 111 -1.48 15.22 -12.33
N ALA A 112 -1.08 16.17 -13.18
CA ALA A 112 0.12 16.04 -14.00
C ALA A 112 1.39 15.86 -13.15
N SER A 113 1.50 16.57 -12.03
CA SER A 113 2.63 16.41 -11.10
C SER A 113 2.68 15.00 -10.50
N GLN A 114 1.52 14.38 -10.21
CA GLN A 114 1.49 13.00 -9.71
C GLN A 114 1.98 12.00 -10.77
N ILE A 115 1.53 12.15 -12.01
CA ILE A 115 1.98 11.26 -13.10
C ILE A 115 3.49 11.43 -13.32
N ALA A 116 4.00 12.66 -13.24
CA ALA A 116 5.43 12.92 -13.33
C ALA A 116 6.21 12.26 -12.17
N THR A 117 5.71 12.37 -10.93
CA THR A 117 6.33 11.72 -9.76
C THR A 117 6.37 10.19 -9.96
N LEU A 118 5.26 9.55 -10.35
CA LEU A 118 5.24 8.11 -10.61
C LEU A 118 6.28 7.72 -11.67
N ASN A 119 6.35 8.47 -12.78
CA ASN A 119 7.31 8.17 -13.84
C ASN A 119 8.77 8.37 -13.41
N ASN A 120 9.05 9.37 -12.56
CA ASN A 120 10.40 9.60 -12.04
C ASN A 120 10.80 8.50 -11.04
N ASP A 121 9.92 8.17 -10.08
CA ASP A 121 10.20 7.20 -9.03
C ASP A 121 10.33 5.78 -9.60
N PHE A 122 9.44 5.37 -10.49
CA PHE A 122 9.50 4.06 -11.17
C PHE A 122 10.57 4.01 -12.25
N GLY A 123 10.92 5.14 -12.85
CA GLY A 123 12.00 5.26 -13.84
C GLY A 123 13.40 5.37 -13.22
N GLY A 124 13.51 5.52 -11.88
CA GLY A 124 14.79 5.73 -11.20
C GLY A 124 15.45 7.05 -11.60
N THR A 125 14.67 8.06 -11.97
CA THR A 125 15.13 9.41 -12.39
C THR A 125 14.69 10.51 -11.42
N ASN A 126 14.21 10.14 -10.25
CA ASN A 126 13.87 11.05 -9.17
C ASN A 126 15.10 11.87 -8.72
N SER A 127 14.91 13.13 -8.39
CA SER A 127 16.00 14.10 -8.12
C SER A 127 16.89 13.72 -6.92
N ASP A 128 16.40 12.83 -6.06
CA ASP A 128 17.08 12.35 -4.86
C ASP A 128 17.63 10.92 -4.98
N VAL A 129 17.63 10.32 -6.17
CA VAL A 129 18.23 9.00 -6.43
C VAL A 129 19.71 8.92 -6.01
N SER A 130 20.43 10.05 -6.08
CA SER A 130 21.84 10.14 -5.66
C SER A 130 22.04 10.00 -4.15
N LYS A 131 20.98 10.03 -3.34
CA LYS A 131 21.02 9.81 -1.89
C LYS A 131 21.03 8.33 -1.52
N ILE A 132 20.83 7.41 -2.48
CA ILE A 132 20.88 5.98 -2.22
C ILE A 132 22.26 5.63 -1.64
N PRO A 133 22.32 5.03 -0.43
CA PRO A 133 23.59 4.65 0.17
C PRO A 133 24.36 3.67 -0.71
N SER A 134 25.69 3.79 -0.73
CA SER A 134 26.55 2.92 -1.56
C SER A 134 26.36 1.43 -1.27
N GLU A 135 26.00 1.07 -0.03
CA GLU A 135 25.64 -0.28 0.36
C GLU A 135 24.47 -0.86 -0.46
N PHE A 136 23.48 -0.02 -0.77
CA PHE A 136 22.28 -0.44 -1.51
C PHE A 136 22.33 -0.09 -3.01
N ALA A 137 23.40 0.56 -3.48
CA ALA A 137 23.50 0.98 -4.88
C ALA A 137 23.44 -0.20 -5.86
N SER A 138 24.02 -1.35 -5.51
CA SER A 138 24.04 -2.56 -6.38
C SER A 138 22.69 -3.26 -6.45
N VAL A 139 21.80 -3.03 -5.48
CA VAL A 139 20.46 -3.62 -5.42
C VAL A 139 19.35 -2.61 -5.72
N ALA A 140 19.69 -1.38 -6.07
CA ALA A 140 18.69 -0.39 -6.49
C ALA A 140 18.06 -0.79 -7.83
N ALA A 141 16.75 -0.64 -7.95
CA ALA A 141 15.98 -1.06 -9.13
C ALA A 141 16.40 -0.34 -10.43
N GLY A 142 16.89 0.90 -10.30
CA GLY A 142 17.03 1.79 -11.46
C GLY A 142 15.69 1.98 -12.18
N ASP A 143 15.72 1.93 -13.50
CA ASP A 143 14.50 1.96 -14.32
C ASP A 143 13.74 0.63 -14.19
N THR A 144 12.54 0.67 -13.60
CA THR A 144 11.68 -0.52 -13.47
C THR A 144 11.06 -0.98 -14.78
N LYS A 145 11.16 -0.20 -15.85
CA LYS A 145 10.49 -0.41 -17.14
C LYS A 145 8.96 -0.31 -17.05
N ILE A 146 8.43 0.36 -16.03
CA ILE A 146 7.01 0.64 -15.87
C ILE A 146 6.80 2.14 -15.98
N LYS A 147 5.91 2.57 -16.87
CA LYS A 147 5.55 3.97 -17.10
C LYS A 147 4.05 4.16 -16.97
N PHE A 148 3.65 5.35 -16.60
CA PHE A 148 2.27 5.74 -16.40
C PHE A 148 1.89 6.85 -17.37
N ARG A 149 0.80 6.65 -18.11
CA ARG A 149 0.27 7.68 -19.03
C ARG A 149 -1.14 8.05 -18.60
N LEU A 150 -1.36 9.33 -18.32
CA LEU A 150 -2.71 9.82 -18.05
C LEU A 150 -3.58 9.65 -19.32
N ASP A 151 -4.63 8.83 -19.21
CA ASP A 151 -5.61 8.63 -20.29
C ASP A 151 -6.78 9.59 -20.13
N ARG A 152 -7.33 9.68 -18.92
CA ARG A 152 -8.47 10.57 -18.64
C ARG A 152 -8.57 10.99 -17.19
N VAL A 153 -9.31 12.06 -16.98
CA VAL A 153 -9.75 12.54 -15.68
C VAL A 153 -11.28 12.52 -15.65
N ILE A 154 -11.85 11.87 -14.66
CA ILE A 154 -13.29 11.86 -14.37
C ILE A 154 -13.50 12.69 -13.12
N ARG A 155 -14.26 13.78 -13.22
CA ARG A 155 -14.56 14.66 -12.08
C ARG A 155 -16.01 14.53 -11.69
N LYS A 156 -16.26 14.18 -10.42
CA LYS A 156 -17.62 13.98 -9.91
C LYS A 156 -17.82 14.70 -8.60
N SER A 157 -18.82 15.56 -8.54
CA SER A 157 -19.26 16.16 -7.29
C SER A 157 -19.97 15.12 -6.41
N THR A 158 -19.73 15.21 -5.10
CA THR A 158 -20.33 14.33 -4.11
C THR A 158 -20.78 15.12 -2.88
N THR A 159 -21.69 14.56 -2.10
CA THR A 159 -22.08 15.11 -0.79
C THR A 159 -21.37 14.44 0.38
N VAL A 160 -20.55 13.44 0.13
CA VAL A 160 -19.82 12.69 1.15
C VAL A 160 -18.69 13.57 1.71
N ARG A 161 -18.65 13.72 3.03
CA ARG A 161 -17.67 14.58 3.74
C ARG A 161 -16.36 13.87 4.00
N SER A 162 -16.44 12.60 4.39
CA SER A 162 -15.27 11.76 4.68
C SER A 162 -15.53 10.34 4.18
N TRP A 163 -14.49 9.70 3.67
CA TRP A 163 -14.54 8.35 3.12
C TRP A 163 -13.81 7.38 4.06
N ARG A 164 -14.41 6.21 4.25
CA ARG A 164 -13.78 5.10 4.96
C ARG A 164 -13.05 4.19 3.97
N THR A 165 -12.19 3.32 4.47
CA THR A 165 -11.40 2.35 3.67
C THR A 165 -12.22 1.10 3.28
N ASN A 166 -13.48 1.29 2.91
CA ASN A 166 -14.46 0.24 2.59
C ASN A 166 -14.91 0.24 1.13
N ASP A 167 -14.14 0.86 0.26
CA ASP A 167 -14.38 0.97 -1.20
C ASP A 167 -15.69 1.68 -1.60
N ALA A 168 -16.35 2.40 -0.68
CA ALA A 168 -17.58 3.13 -1.00
C ALA A 168 -17.35 4.21 -2.08
N MET A 169 -16.17 4.85 -2.11
CA MET A 169 -15.80 5.83 -3.15
C MET A 169 -15.71 5.21 -4.55
N LYS A 170 -15.56 3.89 -4.64
CA LYS A 170 -15.45 3.15 -5.89
C LYS A 170 -16.83 2.69 -6.42
N LYS A 171 -17.93 3.19 -5.84
CA LYS A 171 -19.30 2.83 -6.24
C LYS A 171 -20.15 4.07 -6.48
N THR A 172 -20.75 4.17 -7.67
CA THR A 172 -21.72 5.23 -8.00
C THR A 172 -22.95 5.18 -7.06
N SER A 173 -23.38 3.99 -6.66
CA SER A 173 -24.49 3.80 -5.71
C SER A 173 -24.22 4.39 -4.32
N SER A 174 -22.95 4.56 -3.94
CA SER A 174 -22.51 5.19 -2.69
C SER A 174 -22.07 6.65 -2.88
N LYS A 175 -22.53 7.30 -3.97
CA LYS A 175 -22.13 8.68 -4.37
C LYS A 175 -20.64 8.81 -4.72
N GLY A 176 -19.95 7.69 -4.97
CA GLY A 176 -18.63 7.57 -5.52
C GLY A 176 -18.66 7.46 -7.05
N GLN A 177 -17.59 6.92 -7.63
CA GLN A 177 -17.42 6.72 -9.07
C GLN A 177 -16.97 5.28 -9.33
N ASP A 178 -17.70 4.55 -10.17
CA ASP A 178 -17.33 3.21 -10.60
C ASP A 178 -16.01 3.23 -11.38
N ALA A 179 -15.22 2.15 -11.25
CA ALA A 179 -14.00 1.98 -12.02
C ALA A 179 -14.26 2.03 -13.53
N TYR A 180 -13.42 2.74 -14.25
CA TYR A 180 -13.44 2.73 -15.71
C TYR A 180 -12.62 1.54 -16.22
N LYS A 181 -13.30 0.54 -16.81
CA LYS A 181 -12.70 -0.66 -17.44
C LYS A 181 -11.48 -1.20 -16.66
N PRO A 182 -11.65 -1.68 -15.42
CA PRO A 182 -10.53 -1.99 -14.52
C PRO A 182 -9.60 -3.09 -15.04
N ALA A 183 -10.02 -3.92 -15.99
CA ALA A 183 -9.15 -4.90 -16.64
C ALA A 183 -8.11 -4.28 -17.58
N ASN A 184 -8.32 -3.04 -18.04
CA ASN A 184 -7.48 -2.40 -19.05
C ASN A 184 -6.91 -1.05 -18.63
N TYR A 185 -7.42 -0.44 -17.55
CA TYR A 185 -7.01 0.87 -17.06
C TYR A 185 -6.72 0.82 -15.57
N PHE A 186 -5.64 1.43 -15.18
CA PHE A 186 -5.33 1.67 -13.79
C PHE A 186 -6.18 2.82 -13.26
N ASN A 187 -7.08 2.53 -12.32
CA ASN A 187 -7.96 3.52 -11.72
C ASN A 187 -7.36 4.06 -10.43
N ILE A 188 -7.27 5.37 -10.32
CA ILE A 188 -6.92 6.09 -9.09
C ILE A 188 -8.12 6.93 -8.66
N TRP A 189 -8.62 6.76 -7.45
CA TRP A 189 -9.61 7.64 -6.84
C TRP A 189 -8.91 8.67 -5.96
N VAL A 190 -9.16 9.94 -6.27
CA VAL A 190 -8.70 11.07 -5.45
C VAL A 190 -9.91 11.62 -4.71
N VAL A 191 -9.84 11.57 -3.38
CA VAL A 191 -10.97 11.90 -2.50
C VAL A 191 -10.60 13.00 -1.51
N GLY A 192 -11.59 13.67 -0.91
CA GLY A 192 -11.35 14.76 0.03
C GLY A 192 -10.65 14.28 1.30
N ASP A 193 -11.40 13.75 2.23
CA ASP A 193 -10.90 13.31 3.53
C ASP A 193 -11.08 11.80 3.74
N MET A 194 -10.10 11.18 4.42
CA MET A 194 -10.11 9.75 4.77
C MET A 194 -9.75 9.49 6.26
N GLY A 195 -10.06 10.45 7.15
CA GLY A 195 -9.86 10.26 8.59
C GLY A 195 -8.40 10.01 8.99
N GLY A 196 -7.43 10.66 8.32
CA GLY A 196 -6.00 10.49 8.61
C GLY A 196 -5.29 9.43 7.77
N VAL A 197 -6.01 8.59 7.01
CA VAL A 197 -5.42 7.67 6.04
C VAL A 197 -4.93 8.47 4.83
N LEU A 198 -3.69 8.25 4.38
CA LEU A 198 -3.11 8.94 3.24
C LEU A 198 -3.59 8.34 1.92
N GLY A 199 -3.63 7.01 1.86
CA GLY A 199 -4.04 6.22 0.73
C GLY A 199 -4.17 4.74 1.06
N TYR A 200 -4.69 3.96 0.11
CA TYR A 200 -4.66 2.51 0.12
C TYR A 200 -4.84 1.94 -1.29
N ALA A 201 -4.42 0.71 -1.48
CA ALA A 201 -4.46 0.00 -2.75
C ALA A 201 -5.16 -1.35 -2.64
N THR A 202 -5.67 -1.85 -3.79
CA THR A 202 -5.94 -3.28 -3.97
C THR A 202 -4.69 -3.97 -4.51
N PHE A 203 -4.50 -5.22 -4.10
CA PHE A 203 -3.44 -6.09 -4.59
C PHE A 203 -3.86 -6.85 -5.87
N PRO A 204 -2.93 -7.57 -6.54
CA PRO A 204 -3.19 -8.20 -7.83
C PRO A 204 -4.30 -9.25 -7.85
N GLU A 205 -4.68 -9.85 -6.73
CA GLU A 205 -5.83 -10.75 -6.66
C GLU A 205 -7.15 -10.04 -6.97
N SER A 206 -7.20 -8.72 -6.84
CA SER A 206 -8.34 -7.88 -7.24
C SER A 206 -8.30 -7.44 -8.70
N ALA A 207 -7.29 -7.85 -9.48
CA ALA A 207 -7.11 -7.37 -10.85
C ALA A 207 -8.38 -7.53 -11.70
N GLY A 208 -8.82 -6.43 -12.30
CA GLY A 208 -10.00 -6.36 -13.13
C GLY A 208 -11.34 -6.38 -12.41
N LEU A 209 -11.37 -6.47 -11.08
CA LEU A 209 -12.61 -6.39 -10.31
C LEU A 209 -13.11 -4.93 -10.21
N TRP A 210 -14.35 -4.77 -9.80
CA TRP A 210 -15.03 -3.46 -9.70
C TRP A 210 -14.30 -2.46 -8.77
N ASN A 211 -13.55 -2.95 -7.79
CA ASN A 211 -12.81 -2.14 -6.81
C ASN A 211 -11.30 -2.04 -7.10
N ASP A 212 -10.85 -2.58 -8.23
CA ASP A 212 -9.42 -2.63 -8.55
C ASP A 212 -8.83 -1.23 -8.78
N GLY A 213 -7.80 -0.88 -8.01
CA GLY A 213 -7.08 0.39 -8.10
C GLY A 213 -6.68 0.98 -6.75
N VAL A 214 -6.30 2.24 -6.77
CA VAL A 214 -5.70 2.97 -5.64
C VAL A 214 -6.60 4.14 -5.22
N VAL A 215 -6.68 4.40 -3.92
CA VAL A 215 -7.38 5.58 -3.36
C VAL A 215 -6.37 6.46 -2.65
N ILE A 216 -6.36 7.76 -2.94
CA ILE A 216 -5.47 8.74 -2.30
C ILE A 216 -6.29 9.94 -1.81
N ALA A 217 -6.00 10.42 -0.62
CA ALA A 217 -6.53 11.70 -0.16
C ALA A 217 -5.91 12.86 -0.97
N GLY A 218 -6.75 13.72 -1.55
CA GLY A 218 -6.33 14.72 -2.54
C GLY A 218 -5.24 15.67 -2.08
N LYS A 219 -5.16 15.94 -0.76
CA LYS A 219 -4.10 16.76 -0.19
C LYS A 219 -2.70 16.12 -0.25
N TYR A 220 -2.61 14.81 -0.49
CA TYR A 220 -1.36 14.05 -0.62
C TYR A 220 -1.13 13.50 -2.03
N PHE A 221 -1.96 13.90 -2.99
CA PHE A 221 -1.85 13.47 -4.39
C PHE A 221 -1.05 14.50 -5.20
N GLY A 222 0.07 14.09 -5.76
CA GLY A 222 0.98 14.97 -6.49
C GLY A 222 1.83 15.87 -5.59
N THR A 223 2.46 16.86 -6.19
CA THR A 223 3.24 17.85 -5.46
C THR A 223 2.32 18.89 -4.84
N THR A 224 2.32 19.00 -3.51
CA THR A 224 1.44 19.86 -2.74
C THR A 224 2.22 20.65 -1.68
N ALA A 225 1.52 21.49 -0.90
CA ALA A 225 2.11 22.18 0.25
C ALA A 225 2.02 21.37 1.57
N ASN A 226 1.45 20.15 1.56
CA ASN A 226 1.11 19.39 2.75
C ASN A 226 2.26 18.49 3.23
N ALA A 227 3.39 19.09 3.62
CA ALA A 227 4.49 18.35 4.24
C ALA A 227 3.98 17.60 5.51
N PRO A 228 4.56 16.43 5.83
CA PRO A 228 5.71 15.80 5.19
C PRO A 228 5.40 14.89 3.98
N TYR A 229 4.14 14.74 3.59
CA TYR A 229 3.66 13.86 2.51
C TYR A 229 3.25 14.68 1.29
N ASN A 230 4.18 15.45 0.73
CA ASN A 230 3.91 16.51 -0.24
C ASN A 230 4.62 16.33 -1.60
N LEU A 231 5.33 15.23 -1.82
CA LEU A 231 6.05 14.95 -3.05
C LEU A 231 5.37 13.92 -3.95
N GLY A 232 4.15 13.50 -3.58
CA GLY A 232 3.37 12.52 -4.33
C GLY A 232 3.77 11.07 -4.09
N ARG A 233 4.63 10.80 -3.09
CA ARG A 233 5.15 9.46 -2.80
C ARG A 233 4.18 8.57 -2.02
N THR A 234 3.09 9.13 -1.52
CA THR A 234 1.94 8.32 -1.10
C THR A 234 1.43 7.48 -2.26
N ALA A 235 1.22 8.07 -3.45
CA ALA A 235 0.79 7.29 -4.60
C ALA A 235 1.86 6.31 -5.09
N THR A 236 3.15 6.66 -5.04
CA THR A 236 4.25 5.73 -5.37
C THR A 236 4.20 4.49 -4.47
N HIS A 237 4.00 4.66 -3.16
CA HIS A 237 3.84 3.58 -2.19
C HIS A 237 2.62 2.70 -2.53
N GLU A 238 1.44 3.30 -2.71
CA GLU A 238 0.22 2.55 -2.99
C GLU A 238 0.26 1.83 -4.34
N VAL A 239 0.92 2.42 -5.34
CA VAL A 239 1.16 1.76 -6.64
C VAL A 239 2.11 0.58 -6.49
N GLY A 240 3.05 0.62 -5.54
CA GLY A 240 3.86 -0.54 -5.17
C GLY A 240 2.98 -1.72 -4.75
N HIS A 241 2.01 -1.52 -3.85
CA HIS A 241 1.04 -2.56 -3.46
C HIS A 241 0.18 -3.03 -4.63
N TYR A 242 -0.32 -2.09 -5.43
CA TYR A 242 -1.08 -2.40 -6.65
C TYR A 242 -0.29 -3.32 -7.60
N LEU A 243 1.04 -3.21 -7.61
CA LEU A 243 1.96 -4.02 -8.40
C LEU A 243 2.63 -5.16 -7.61
N ASN A 244 2.02 -5.65 -6.54
CA ASN A 244 2.42 -6.82 -5.75
C ASN A 244 3.59 -6.61 -4.78
N LEU A 245 3.93 -5.40 -4.40
CA LEU A 245 4.89 -5.17 -3.33
C LEU A 245 4.21 -5.16 -1.97
N ARG A 246 4.88 -5.69 -0.96
CA ARG A 246 4.50 -5.59 0.44
C ARG A 246 5.33 -4.53 1.14
N HIS A 247 4.91 -4.15 2.34
CA HIS A 247 5.78 -3.36 3.20
C HIS A 247 7.08 -4.11 3.47
N ILE A 248 8.21 -3.40 3.49
CA ILE A 248 9.53 -4.04 3.61
C ILE A 248 9.79 -4.73 4.96
N TRP A 249 8.99 -4.45 6.00
CA TRP A 249 9.02 -5.22 7.27
C TRP A 249 8.08 -6.44 7.25
N GLY A 250 7.40 -6.74 6.12
CA GLY A 250 6.52 -7.89 5.93
C GLY A 250 5.27 -7.89 6.81
N ASP A 251 4.87 -6.70 7.35
CA ASP A 251 3.71 -6.53 8.25
C ASP A 251 3.77 -7.41 9.52
N GLY A 252 4.98 -7.62 10.03
CA GLY A 252 5.26 -8.35 11.26
C GLY A 252 6.71 -8.16 11.69
N ASN A 253 7.03 -8.46 12.95
CA ASN A 253 8.39 -8.36 13.45
C ASN A 253 9.31 -9.33 12.69
N CYS A 254 10.27 -8.78 11.94
CA CYS A 254 11.20 -9.56 11.11
C CYS A 254 10.51 -10.51 10.12
N ALA A 255 9.33 -10.13 9.62
CA ALA A 255 8.62 -10.92 8.62
C ALA A 255 9.20 -10.71 7.20
N THR A 256 8.79 -11.53 6.25
CA THR A 256 9.25 -11.43 4.88
C THR A 256 8.29 -10.58 4.04
N ASP A 257 8.85 -9.71 3.20
CA ASP A 257 8.14 -9.02 2.12
C ASP A 257 8.20 -9.78 0.79
N TYR A 258 8.77 -11.00 0.78
CA TYR A 258 8.99 -11.87 -0.38
C TYR A 258 9.98 -11.29 -1.40
N VAL A 259 10.94 -10.51 -0.93
CA VAL A 259 12.02 -9.92 -1.73
C VAL A 259 13.36 -10.19 -1.05
N ASP A 260 14.30 -10.80 -1.78
CA ASP A 260 15.56 -11.25 -1.19
C ASP A 260 16.58 -10.12 -0.95
N ASP A 261 16.48 -9.01 -1.68
CA ASP A 261 17.43 -7.89 -1.65
C ASP A 261 16.94 -6.69 -0.82
N THR A 262 15.83 -6.84 -0.14
CA THR A 262 15.37 -5.98 0.95
C THR A 262 15.79 -6.60 2.27
N PRO A 263 16.65 -5.96 3.08
CA PRO A 263 17.00 -6.49 4.39
C PRO A 263 15.77 -6.63 5.28
N THR A 264 15.60 -7.80 5.89
CA THR A 264 14.53 -8.02 6.87
C THR A 264 14.64 -7.00 8.00
N GLN A 265 13.55 -6.33 8.32
CA GLN A 265 13.48 -5.33 9.39
C GLN A 265 12.38 -5.60 10.41
N GLN A 266 12.53 -5.03 11.61
CA GLN A 266 11.65 -5.34 12.74
C GLN A 266 10.28 -4.68 12.62
N ASP A 267 10.25 -3.44 12.14
CA ASP A 267 9.02 -2.66 12.00
C ASP A 267 9.23 -1.53 10.96
N LYS A 268 8.18 -0.76 10.72
CA LYS A 268 8.18 0.45 9.90
C LYS A 268 8.99 1.58 10.51
N ASN A 269 9.52 2.44 9.67
CA ASN A 269 10.20 3.66 10.08
C ASN A 269 9.33 4.88 9.79
N PHE A 270 9.53 5.96 10.54
CA PHE A 270 8.79 7.22 10.40
C PHE A 270 9.73 8.42 10.32
N GLY A 271 9.22 9.54 9.82
CA GLY A 271 9.97 10.79 9.76
C GLY A 271 11.10 10.74 8.74
N LYS A 272 12.26 11.25 9.13
CA LYS A 272 13.47 11.31 8.28
C LYS A 272 14.65 10.66 9.01
N PRO A 273 14.71 9.32 9.04
CA PRO A 273 15.84 8.63 9.67
C PRO A 273 17.17 9.02 9.01
N THR A 274 18.24 8.98 9.79
CA THR A 274 19.59 9.19 9.27
C THR A 274 20.24 7.82 9.01
N TYR A 275 20.79 7.65 7.82
CA TYR A 275 21.53 6.43 7.47
C TYR A 275 22.90 6.40 8.20
N PRO A 276 23.38 5.23 8.68
CA PRO A 276 22.71 3.93 8.66
C PRO A 276 21.72 3.72 9.81
N GLN A 277 20.66 2.95 9.54
CA GLN A 277 19.76 2.39 10.56
C GLN A 277 19.93 0.87 10.58
N TYR A 278 19.79 0.25 11.75
CA TYR A 278 20.01 -1.18 11.92
C TYR A 278 18.87 -1.84 12.67
N ASP A 279 18.50 -3.04 12.22
CA ASP A 279 17.57 -3.92 12.91
C ASP A 279 18.20 -5.28 13.20
N LEU A 280 17.80 -5.88 14.31
CA LEU A 280 18.24 -7.20 14.74
C LEU A 280 17.19 -8.24 14.39
N CYS A 281 17.36 -8.94 13.26
CA CYS A 281 16.49 -10.02 12.85
C CYS A 281 17.24 -11.35 12.78
N GLY A 282 16.68 -12.39 13.43
CA GLY A 282 17.30 -13.71 13.46
C GLY A 282 18.70 -13.74 14.10
N GLY A 283 18.97 -12.84 15.06
CA GLY A 283 20.28 -12.71 15.71
C GLY A 283 21.34 -12.00 14.85
N VAL A 284 20.98 -11.47 13.69
CA VAL A 284 21.89 -10.74 12.80
C VAL A 284 21.48 -9.27 12.75
N ASN A 285 22.42 -8.40 13.12
CA ASN A 285 22.25 -6.94 13.00
C ASN A 285 22.53 -6.53 11.55
N ARG A 286 21.54 -5.91 10.88
CA ARG A 286 21.62 -5.53 9.47
C ARG A 286 21.24 -4.07 9.29
N SER A 287 21.93 -3.40 8.36
CA SER A 287 21.49 -2.11 7.84
C SER A 287 20.19 -2.30 7.09
N ILE A 288 19.20 -1.40 7.33
CA ILE A 288 17.86 -1.48 6.75
C ILE A 288 17.64 -0.42 5.68
N GLN A 289 16.72 -0.71 4.77
CA GLN A 289 16.37 0.17 3.63
C GLN A 289 15.21 1.11 3.99
N PHE A 290 15.27 1.86 5.09
CA PHE A 290 14.19 2.79 5.47
C PHE A 290 13.83 3.77 4.33
N MET A 291 14.74 4.03 3.39
CA MET A 291 14.51 4.90 2.23
C MET A 291 13.74 4.22 1.09
N ASN A 292 13.32 2.98 1.25
CA ASN A 292 12.51 2.28 0.27
C ASN A 292 11.09 2.87 0.20
N TYR A 293 10.51 2.97 -1.00
CA TYR A 293 9.15 3.48 -1.17
C TYR A 293 8.08 2.66 -0.42
N MET A 294 8.40 1.42 -0.01
CA MET A 294 7.49 0.56 0.74
C MET A 294 7.68 0.64 2.26
N ASP A 295 8.43 1.63 2.78
CA ASP A 295 8.46 2.00 4.20
C ASP A 295 7.50 3.17 4.49
N TYR A 296 7.42 3.64 5.75
CA TYR A 296 6.51 4.67 6.22
C TYR A 296 7.16 6.02 6.51
N VAL A 297 8.39 6.22 6.08
CA VAL A 297 9.11 7.49 6.24
C VAL A 297 8.43 8.63 5.47
N ASP A 298 8.82 9.86 5.76
CA ASP A 298 8.38 11.06 5.04
C ASP A 298 8.72 10.95 3.55
N ASP A 299 7.94 11.59 2.68
CA ASP A 299 8.19 11.59 1.23
C ASP A 299 9.64 11.97 0.88
N ALA A 300 10.24 12.92 1.60
CA ALA A 300 11.60 13.38 1.36
C ALA A 300 12.70 12.39 1.81
N ALA A 301 12.32 11.30 2.48
CA ALA A 301 13.23 10.27 2.99
C ALA A 301 13.10 8.93 2.26
N MET A 302 12.12 8.77 1.34
CA MET A 302 11.99 7.58 0.50
C MET A 302 12.35 7.91 -0.95
N TYR A 303 13.22 7.11 -1.58
CA TYR A 303 13.74 7.44 -2.91
C TYR A 303 14.23 6.24 -3.72
N MET A 304 13.88 4.99 -3.33
CA MET A 304 14.26 3.80 -4.10
C MET A 304 13.26 2.65 -4.00
N PHE A 305 13.21 1.84 -5.05
CA PHE A 305 12.83 0.44 -5.02
C PHE A 305 14.08 -0.43 -5.15
N SER A 306 13.99 -1.72 -4.79
CA SER A 306 15.04 -2.70 -5.03
C SER A 306 14.86 -3.44 -6.36
N ALA A 307 15.92 -4.11 -6.84
CA ALA A 307 15.88 -4.94 -8.04
C ALA A 307 14.93 -6.14 -7.90
N GLY A 308 14.83 -6.73 -6.72
CA GLY A 308 13.86 -7.78 -6.42
C GLY A 308 12.43 -7.26 -6.45
N GLN A 309 12.17 -6.06 -5.91
CA GLN A 309 10.88 -5.40 -6.02
C GLN A 309 10.50 -5.13 -7.48
N LYS A 310 11.43 -4.63 -8.30
CA LYS A 310 11.24 -4.49 -9.74
C LYS A 310 10.81 -5.81 -10.38
N SER A 311 11.49 -6.91 -10.07
CA SER A 311 11.17 -8.23 -10.62
C SER A 311 9.76 -8.70 -10.26
N ARG A 312 9.32 -8.45 -9.01
CA ARG A 312 7.93 -8.74 -8.58
C ARG A 312 6.90 -7.92 -9.36
N MET A 313 7.15 -6.63 -9.53
CA MET A 313 6.26 -5.75 -10.30
C MET A 313 6.17 -6.15 -11.77
N GLN A 314 7.29 -6.53 -12.38
CA GLN A 314 7.33 -7.02 -13.75
C GLN A 314 6.60 -8.37 -13.91
N ALA A 315 6.67 -9.26 -12.92
CA ALA A 315 5.91 -10.52 -12.92
C ALA A 315 4.40 -10.29 -13.04
N ILE A 316 3.87 -9.23 -12.41
CA ILE A 316 2.45 -8.90 -12.45
C ILE A 316 2.03 -8.22 -13.76
N THR A 317 2.92 -7.45 -14.37
CA THR A 317 2.65 -6.69 -15.59
C THR A 317 3.07 -7.41 -16.89
N ASN A 318 3.75 -8.55 -16.83
CA ASN A 318 4.10 -9.31 -18.03
C ASN A 318 2.87 -9.94 -18.70
N ALA A 319 3.05 -10.55 -19.89
CA ALA A 319 1.95 -11.11 -20.69
C ALA A 319 1.13 -12.20 -19.99
N SER A 320 1.69 -12.90 -19.00
CA SER A 320 1.02 -13.95 -18.20
C SER A 320 0.63 -13.47 -16.80
N GLY A 321 1.00 -12.24 -16.43
CA GLY A 321 0.74 -11.66 -15.13
C GLY A 321 -0.73 -11.25 -14.93
N ALA A 322 -1.12 -11.09 -13.67
CA ALA A 322 -2.50 -10.74 -13.30
C ALA A 322 -2.98 -9.41 -13.90
N ARG A 323 -2.06 -8.48 -14.20
CA ARG A 323 -2.33 -7.14 -14.74
C ARG A 323 -1.85 -6.99 -16.20
N SER A 324 -1.73 -8.10 -16.92
CA SER A 324 -1.32 -8.09 -18.33
C SER A 324 -2.23 -7.24 -19.24
N GLY A 325 -3.50 -7.08 -18.89
CA GLY A 325 -4.46 -6.25 -19.63
C GLY A 325 -4.23 -4.73 -19.53
N LEU A 326 -3.36 -4.26 -18.62
CA LEU A 326 -3.00 -2.85 -18.49
C LEU A 326 -1.95 -2.38 -19.51
N ARG A 327 -1.37 -3.27 -20.27
CA ARG A 327 -0.30 -2.93 -21.23
C ARG A 327 -0.89 -2.26 -22.46
N ILE A 328 -0.35 -1.08 -22.82
CA ILE A 328 -0.50 -0.53 -24.18
C ILE A 328 0.73 -0.97 -24.97
N TYR A 329 0.50 -1.59 -26.10
CA TYR A 329 1.52 -2.00 -27.05
C TYR A 329 1.76 -0.91 -28.07
#